data_f2e663803dcf9a65c9c3228014bbd4bb
#
_entry.id   f2e663803dcf9a65c9c3228014bbd4bb
#
_cell.length_a   1.000
_cell.length_b   1.000
_cell.length_c   1.000
_cell.angle_alpha   90.00
_cell.angle_beta   90.00
_cell.angle_gamma   90.00
#
_symmetry.space_group_name_H-M   'P 1'
#
loop_
_entity.id
_entity.type
_entity.pdbx_description
1 polymer ?
#
loop_
_entity_poly.entity_id
_entity_poly.type
_entity_poly.pdbx_seq_one_letter_code
_entity_poly.pdbx_strand_id
1 'polypeptide(L)'
;IKVIHKCTSARHSLKAQSIGCDAVSVDGFECGGHPGEDDIPNFILLPRAADELEIPFVASGGMADARSLVAAMALGAEGMNMGTRFIATQDAPVHQNVKEAIVGASELDTRLIMRSLTNTERVMNNDAVERLMEKEKALGDQLTFADIVDEVAGVYPKIMHEGTMDAGAWSCGMVAGLVNDIPTVKELIDTIMDEADAIISKRLSNF
;
A
#
# COMPACT_ATOMS: atom_id res chain seq x y z
N ILE A 1 -26.17 -2.27 2.51
CA ILE A 1 -24.76 -2.11 2.86
C ILE A 1 -24.06 -1.56 1.63
N LYS A 2 -23.20 -0.52 1.79
CA LYS A 2 -22.36 0.00 0.72
C LYS A 2 -21.10 -0.84 0.62
N VAL A 3 -20.64 -1.11 -0.62
CA VAL A 3 -19.46 -1.95 -0.92
C VAL A 3 -18.43 -1.12 -1.66
N ILE A 4 -17.24 -0.98 -1.05
CA ILE A 4 -16.05 -0.44 -1.70
C ILE A 4 -15.12 -1.62 -1.96
N HIS A 5 -14.89 -1.95 -3.23
CA HIS A 5 -14.05 -3.09 -3.62
C HIS A 5 -12.63 -2.64 -3.94
N LYS A 6 -11.64 -3.38 -3.46
CA LYS A 6 -10.22 -3.12 -3.70
C LYS A 6 -9.79 -3.77 -5.02
N CYS A 7 -9.17 -3.00 -5.92
CA CYS A 7 -8.73 -3.45 -7.24
C CYS A 7 -7.32 -2.93 -7.55
N THR A 8 -6.54 -3.72 -8.28
CA THR A 8 -5.17 -3.39 -8.70
C THR A 8 -5.04 -3.08 -10.18
N SER A 9 -6.16 -3.07 -10.93
CA SER A 9 -6.16 -2.74 -12.37
C SER A 9 -7.50 -2.11 -12.78
N ALA A 10 -7.50 -1.32 -13.86
CA ALA A 10 -8.72 -0.75 -14.44
C ALA A 10 -9.71 -1.86 -14.84
N ARG A 11 -9.23 -2.96 -15.43
CA ARG A 11 -10.07 -4.12 -15.79
C ARG A 11 -10.83 -4.71 -14.60
N HIS A 12 -10.16 -4.88 -13.45
CA HIS A 12 -10.82 -5.40 -12.24
C HIS A 12 -11.77 -4.37 -11.64
N SER A 13 -11.45 -3.08 -11.72
CA SER A 13 -12.32 -1.99 -11.28
C SER A 13 -13.62 -1.93 -12.09
N LEU A 14 -13.54 -2.05 -13.41
CA LEU A 14 -14.70 -2.17 -14.30
C LEU A 14 -15.54 -3.42 -14.00
N LYS A 15 -14.88 -4.54 -13.68
CA LYS A 15 -15.60 -5.75 -13.27
C LYS A 15 -16.34 -5.54 -11.96
N ALA A 16 -15.71 -4.90 -10.96
CA ALA A 16 -16.35 -4.56 -9.69
C ALA A 16 -17.58 -3.65 -9.91
N GLN A 17 -17.46 -2.61 -10.74
CA GLN A 17 -18.57 -1.76 -11.14
C GLN A 17 -19.70 -2.59 -11.77
N SER A 18 -19.38 -3.47 -12.71
CA SER A 18 -20.37 -4.27 -13.46
C SER A 18 -21.20 -5.22 -12.60
N ILE A 19 -20.68 -5.62 -11.43
CA ILE A 19 -21.37 -6.49 -10.47
C ILE A 19 -22.07 -5.72 -9.34
N GLY A 20 -22.07 -4.37 -9.38
CA GLY A 20 -22.84 -3.50 -8.52
C GLY A 20 -22.11 -3.02 -7.27
N CYS A 21 -20.79 -2.92 -7.26
CA CYS A 21 -20.07 -2.22 -6.21
C CYS A 21 -20.42 -0.72 -6.23
N ASP A 22 -20.49 -0.10 -5.05
CA ASP A 22 -20.82 1.32 -4.91
C ASP A 22 -19.61 2.23 -5.19
N ALA A 23 -18.42 1.74 -4.95
CA ALA A 23 -17.14 2.43 -5.20
C ALA A 23 -16.01 1.40 -5.31
N VAL A 24 -14.84 1.84 -5.77
CA VAL A 24 -13.62 1.04 -5.77
C VAL A 24 -12.46 1.78 -5.10
N SER A 25 -11.57 1.01 -4.46
CA SER A 25 -10.23 1.46 -4.06
C SER A 25 -9.25 0.95 -5.11
N VAL A 26 -8.59 1.87 -5.80
CA VAL A 26 -7.67 1.56 -6.90
C VAL A 26 -6.24 1.59 -6.37
N ASP A 27 -5.60 0.43 -6.33
CA ASP A 27 -4.28 0.25 -5.73
C ASP A 27 -3.20 0.18 -6.81
N GLY A 28 -2.32 1.17 -6.82
CA GLY A 28 -1.15 1.17 -7.70
C GLY A 28 -0.02 0.27 -7.22
N PHE A 29 0.97 0.08 -8.09
CA PHE A 29 2.16 -0.73 -7.85
C PHE A 29 2.91 -0.40 -6.55
N GLU A 30 2.80 0.83 -6.04
CA GLU A 30 3.45 1.34 -4.83
C GLU A 30 2.87 0.75 -3.55
N CYS A 31 1.73 0.05 -3.60
CA CYS A 31 1.03 -0.44 -2.42
C CYS A 31 1.82 -1.55 -1.70
N GLY A 32 1.60 -1.67 -0.40
CA GLY A 32 1.96 -2.85 0.38
C GLY A 32 0.94 -3.98 0.18
N GLY A 33 1.35 -5.21 0.37
CA GLY A 33 0.54 -6.38 0.07
C GLY A 33 0.56 -6.71 -1.43
N HIS A 34 -0.56 -7.14 -1.98
CA HIS A 34 -0.64 -7.66 -3.34
C HIS A 34 -0.97 -6.56 -4.36
N PRO A 35 0.01 -6.02 -5.13
CA PRO A 35 -0.21 -4.97 -6.13
C PRO A 35 -0.77 -5.50 -7.45
N GLY A 36 -0.96 -6.81 -7.58
CA GLY A 36 -1.20 -7.47 -8.86
C GLY A 36 0.09 -7.76 -9.62
N GLU A 37 -0.05 -8.24 -10.85
CA GLU A 37 1.10 -8.68 -11.68
C GLU A 37 1.46 -7.69 -12.80
N ASP A 38 0.68 -6.61 -12.96
CA ASP A 38 0.82 -5.68 -14.10
C ASP A 38 1.80 -4.52 -13.83
N ASP A 39 2.27 -4.34 -12.59
CA ASP A 39 3.24 -3.34 -12.15
C ASP A 39 2.88 -1.88 -12.54
N ILE A 40 1.59 -1.54 -12.58
CA ILE A 40 1.14 -0.21 -13.02
C ILE A 40 1.15 0.78 -11.85
N PRO A 41 1.99 1.85 -11.90
CA PRO A 41 2.01 2.87 -10.86
C PRO A 41 0.77 3.77 -10.93
N ASN A 42 0.45 4.40 -9.80
CA ASN A 42 -0.74 5.25 -9.67
C ASN A 42 -0.79 6.43 -10.65
N PHE A 43 0.36 6.94 -11.07
CA PHE A 43 0.40 8.04 -12.05
C PHE A 43 -0.20 7.69 -13.41
N ILE A 44 -0.29 6.40 -13.72
CA ILE A 44 -0.93 5.87 -14.94
C ILE A 44 -2.29 5.25 -14.60
N LEU A 45 -2.36 4.50 -13.49
CA LEU A 45 -3.54 3.72 -13.15
C LEU A 45 -4.75 4.60 -12.77
N LEU A 46 -4.54 5.69 -12.01
CA LEU A 46 -5.63 6.55 -11.56
C LEU A 46 -6.30 7.33 -12.71
N PRO A 47 -5.55 8.03 -13.62
CA PRO A 47 -6.22 8.67 -14.77
C PRO A 47 -6.92 7.64 -15.67
N ARG A 48 -6.33 6.44 -15.83
CA ARG A 48 -6.99 5.36 -16.58
C ARG A 48 -8.31 4.93 -15.91
N ALA A 49 -8.33 4.83 -14.59
CA ALA A 49 -9.56 4.52 -13.83
C ALA A 49 -10.59 5.65 -13.96
N ALA A 50 -10.15 6.92 -13.91
CA ALA A 50 -11.02 8.09 -14.06
C ALA A 50 -11.69 8.15 -15.44
N ASP A 51 -10.97 7.75 -16.51
CA ASP A 51 -11.51 7.72 -17.88
C ASP A 51 -12.57 6.63 -18.10
N GLU A 52 -12.53 5.55 -17.32
CA GLU A 52 -13.34 4.35 -17.60
C GLU A 52 -14.44 4.07 -16.56
N LEU A 53 -14.28 4.53 -15.31
CA LEU A 53 -15.25 4.26 -14.24
C LEU A 53 -16.38 5.30 -14.22
N GLU A 54 -17.59 4.81 -14.00
CA GLU A 54 -18.78 5.62 -13.77
C GLU A 54 -19.15 5.72 -12.28
N ILE A 55 -18.51 4.90 -11.42
CA ILE A 55 -18.68 4.93 -9.96
C ILE A 55 -17.49 5.63 -9.30
N PRO A 56 -17.66 6.21 -8.10
CA PRO A 56 -16.56 6.85 -7.38
C PRO A 56 -15.40 5.89 -7.11
N PHE A 57 -14.18 6.42 -7.11
CA PHE A 57 -13.02 5.65 -6.66
C PHE A 57 -12.09 6.46 -5.76
N VAL A 58 -11.35 5.76 -4.90
CA VAL A 58 -10.29 6.32 -4.07
C VAL A 58 -8.94 5.76 -4.50
N ALA A 59 -7.91 6.60 -4.46
CA ALA A 59 -6.53 6.19 -4.73
C ALA A 59 -5.95 5.42 -3.55
N SER A 60 -5.23 4.36 -3.82
CA SER A 60 -4.51 3.57 -2.81
C SER A 60 -3.14 3.13 -3.34
N GLY A 61 -2.19 2.87 -2.42
CA GLY A 61 -0.79 2.64 -2.78
C GLY A 61 -0.02 3.95 -2.97
N GLY A 62 1.07 4.12 -2.24
CA GLY A 62 1.86 5.33 -2.28
C GLY A 62 1.25 6.56 -1.60
N MET A 63 0.13 6.42 -0.90
CA MET A 63 -0.61 7.53 -0.26
C MET A 63 -0.17 7.70 1.20
N ALA A 64 0.30 8.90 1.58
CA ALA A 64 0.77 9.17 2.94
C ALA A 64 0.48 10.57 3.48
N ASP A 65 0.39 11.59 2.64
CA ASP A 65 0.36 12.99 3.04
C ASP A 65 -0.52 13.85 2.12
N ALA A 66 -0.57 15.14 2.40
CA ALA A 66 -1.35 16.10 1.65
C ALA A 66 -0.98 16.16 0.16
N ARG A 67 0.31 15.93 -0.18
CA ARG A 67 0.77 15.92 -1.58
C ARG A 67 0.12 14.80 -2.35
N SER A 68 0.06 13.62 -1.74
CA SER A 68 -0.56 12.45 -2.35
C SER A 68 -2.09 12.61 -2.46
N LEU A 69 -2.76 13.23 -1.46
CA LEU A 69 -4.18 13.54 -1.54
C LEU A 69 -4.50 14.47 -2.71
N VAL A 70 -3.81 15.61 -2.79
CA VAL A 70 -4.04 16.60 -3.86
C VAL A 70 -3.73 16.01 -5.24
N ALA A 71 -2.65 15.23 -5.35
CA ALA A 71 -2.30 14.54 -6.59
C ALA A 71 -3.36 13.51 -6.99
N ALA A 72 -3.84 12.69 -6.05
CA ALA A 72 -4.88 11.70 -6.30
C ALA A 72 -6.18 12.35 -6.82
N MET A 73 -6.60 13.46 -6.19
CA MET A 73 -7.78 14.21 -6.65
C MET A 73 -7.56 14.83 -8.04
N ALA A 74 -6.36 15.36 -8.32
CA ALA A 74 -6.02 15.88 -9.64
C ALA A 74 -5.99 14.79 -10.72
N LEU A 75 -5.74 13.54 -10.35
CA LEU A 75 -5.77 12.36 -11.22
C LEU A 75 -7.17 11.72 -11.31
N GLY A 76 -8.19 12.31 -10.68
CA GLY A 76 -9.60 11.93 -10.81
C GLY A 76 -10.17 11.10 -9.67
N ALA A 77 -9.42 10.82 -8.60
CA ALA A 77 -9.93 10.12 -7.43
C ALA A 77 -10.75 11.06 -6.51
N GLU A 78 -11.73 10.52 -5.78
CA GLU A 78 -12.54 11.25 -4.80
C GLU A 78 -11.85 11.38 -3.42
N GLY A 79 -10.70 10.75 -3.26
CA GLY A 79 -9.91 10.76 -2.03
C GLY A 79 -8.82 9.70 -2.05
N MET A 80 -8.27 9.39 -0.89
CA MET A 80 -7.22 8.37 -0.77
C MET A 80 -7.48 7.36 0.34
N ASN A 81 -6.95 6.14 0.16
CA ASN A 81 -6.90 5.06 1.13
C ASN A 81 -5.43 4.83 1.53
N MET A 82 -5.16 4.78 2.82
CA MET A 82 -3.82 4.59 3.38
C MET A 82 -3.75 3.33 4.24
N GLY A 83 -2.73 2.49 4.05
CA GLY A 83 -2.41 1.36 4.92
C GLY A 83 -1.18 1.66 5.77
N THR A 84 -0.01 1.61 5.16
CA THR A 84 1.30 1.79 5.81
C THR A 84 1.37 3.06 6.66
N ARG A 85 0.83 4.18 6.17
CA ARG A 85 0.80 5.45 6.93
C ARG A 85 -0.01 5.34 8.23
N PHE A 86 -1.18 4.69 8.21
CA PHE A 86 -1.99 4.49 9.42
C PHE A 86 -1.36 3.49 10.40
N ILE A 87 -0.62 2.48 9.91
CA ILE A 87 0.15 1.57 10.78
C ILE A 87 1.15 2.37 11.63
N ALA A 88 1.79 3.40 11.06
CA ALA A 88 2.70 4.30 11.76
C ALA A 88 1.95 5.44 12.48
N THR A 89 0.93 5.11 13.27
CA THR A 89 0.23 6.04 14.17
C THR A 89 0.21 5.50 15.59
N GLN A 90 0.02 6.40 16.58
CA GLN A 90 -0.11 5.99 17.99
C GLN A 90 -1.31 5.08 18.20
N ASP A 91 -2.41 5.31 17.48
CA ASP A 91 -3.68 4.60 17.62
C ASP A 91 -3.69 3.21 16.97
N ALA A 92 -2.74 2.91 16.08
CA ALA A 92 -2.67 1.59 15.46
C ALA A 92 -2.35 0.50 16.49
N PRO A 93 -3.18 -0.57 16.59
CA PRO A 93 -3.01 -1.62 17.60
C PRO A 93 -1.92 -2.63 17.21
N VAL A 94 -0.74 -2.13 16.85
CA VAL A 94 0.43 -2.93 16.49
C VAL A 94 1.60 -2.60 17.41
N HIS A 95 2.57 -3.52 17.48
CA HIS A 95 3.76 -3.35 18.31
C HIS A 95 4.58 -2.13 17.86
N GLN A 96 5.25 -1.46 18.81
CA GLN A 96 6.04 -0.26 18.54
C GLN A 96 7.15 -0.49 17.51
N ASN A 97 7.80 -1.67 17.53
CA ASN A 97 8.84 -2.04 16.56
C ASN A 97 8.35 -1.95 15.10
N VAL A 98 7.08 -2.27 14.83
CA VAL A 98 6.51 -2.18 13.47
C VAL A 98 6.43 -0.72 13.03
N LYS A 99 6.00 0.17 13.92
CA LYS A 99 5.90 1.61 13.65
C LYS A 99 7.29 2.22 13.42
N GLU A 100 8.25 1.85 14.25
CA GLU A 100 9.65 2.30 14.15
C GLU A 100 10.33 1.77 12.89
N ALA A 101 10.04 0.52 12.49
CA ALA A 101 10.56 -0.03 11.24
C ALA A 101 10.04 0.75 10.02
N ILE A 102 8.77 1.18 10.03
CA ILE A 102 8.22 2.02 8.95
C ILE A 102 8.90 3.39 8.93
N VAL A 103 9.02 4.04 10.09
CA VAL A 103 9.62 5.39 10.20
C VAL A 103 11.12 5.40 9.85
N GLY A 104 11.82 4.30 10.13
CA GLY A 104 13.23 4.14 9.82
C GLY A 104 13.52 3.70 8.38
N ALA A 105 12.49 3.37 7.60
CA ALA A 105 12.65 2.85 6.25
C ALA A 105 12.73 3.96 5.19
N SER A 106 13.38 3.64 4.09
CA SER A 106 13.32 4.40 2.84
C SER A 106 12.35 3.75 1.84
N GLU A 107 12.13 4.40 0.71
CA GLU A 107 11.36 3.86 -0.41
C GLU A 107 12.02 2.62 -1.04
N LEU A 108 13.28 2.35 -0.73
CA LEU A 108 14.05 1.21 -1.23
C LEU A 108 14.01 -0.01 -0.30
N ASP A 109 13.39 0.09 0.88
CA ASP A 109 13.41 -0.97 1.90
C ASP A 109 12.19 -1.91 1.80
N THR A 110 11.52 -1.96 0.66
CA THR A 110 10.51 -2.98 0.37
C THR A 110 10.99 -3.94 -0.72
N ARG A 111 10.45 -5.15 -0.70
CA ARG A 111 10.72 -6.19 -1.71
C ARG A 111 9.43 -6.73 -2.27
N LEU A 112 9.47 -7.20 -3.52
CA LEU A 112 8.41 -7.99 -4.12
C LEU A 112 8.80 -9.45 -4.04
N ILE A 113 7.93 -10.26 -3.47
CA ILE A 113 8.11 -11.70 -3.29
C ILE A 113 6.98 -12.46 -3.99
N MET A 114 7.13 -13.77 -4.16
CA MET A 114 6.15 -14.71 -4.71
C MET A 114 5.71 -14.43 -6.16
N ARG A 115 6.54 -13.75 -6.96
CA ARG A 115 6.24 -13.50 -8.38
C ARG A 115 6.15 -14.79 -9.20
N SER A 116 7.03 -15.75 -8.96
CA SER A 116 7.01 -17.08 -9.61
C SER A 116 5.73 -17.86 -9.33
N LEU A 117 5.06 -17.55 -8.22
CA LEU A 117 3.77 -18.15 -7.85
C LEU A 117 2.56 -17.36 -8.39
N THR A 118 2.76 -16.30 -9.17
CA THR A 118 1.70 -15.39 -9.64
C THR A 118 0.86 -14.86 -8.47
N ASN A 119 1.53 -14.59 -7.36
CA ASN A 119 0.95 -14.11 -6.11
C ASN A 119 1.83 -13.00 -5.50
N THR A 120 2.26 -12.09 -6.36
CA THR A 120 3.20 -11.02 -5.99
C THR A 120 2.72 -10.23 -4.77
N GLU A 121 3.58 -10.14 -3.76
CA GLU A 121 3.34 -9.34 -2.57
C GLU A 121 4.50 -8.36 -2.34
N ARG A 122 4.19 -7.10 -1.97
CA ARG A 122 5.17 -6.13 -1.52
C ARG A 122 5.24 -6.15 0.01
N VAL A 123 6.42 -6.39 0.52
CA VAL A 123 6.71 -6.56 1.95
C VAL A 123 7.87 -5.67 2.39
N MET A 124 7.94 -5.37 3.68
CA MET A 124 9.15 -4.78 4.28
C MET A 124 10.30 -5.76 4.18
N ASN A 125 11.48 -5.28 3.81
CA ASN A 125 12.68 -6.09 3.79
C ASN A 125 13.15 -6.43 5.22
N ASN A 126 13.45 -7.70 5.45
CA ASN A 126 14.01 -8.23 6.69
C ASN A 126 14.70 -9.58 6.43
N ASP A 127 15.31 -10.18 7.44
CA ASP A 127 16.05 -11.43 7.29
C ASP A 127 15.18 -12.60 6.77
N ALA A 128 13.90 -12.65 7.13
CA ALA A 128 12.98 -13.69 6.62
C ALA A 128 12.69 -13.48 5.12
N VAL A 129 12.52 -12.25 4.68
CA VAL A 129 12.32 -11.90 3.27
C VAL A 129 13.56 -12.22 2.45
N GLU A 130 14.75 -11.92 2.94
CA GLU A 130 16.00 -12.27 2.24
C GLU A 130 16.13 -13.81 2.08
N ARG A 131 15.84 -14.60 3.13
CA ARG A 131 15.80 -16.07 3.02
C ARG A 131 14.77 -16.56 1.99
N LEU A 132 13.59 -15.94 1.95
CA LEU A 132 12.56 -16.27 0.97
C LEU A 132 13.05 -15.98 -0.46
N MET A 133 13.64 -14.81 -0.68
CA MET A 133 14.18 -14.44 -2.00
C MET A 133 15.33 -15.34 -2.44
N GLU A 134 16.15 -15.83 -1.52
CA GLU A 134 17.18 -16.85 -1.81
C GLU A 134 16.53 -18.17 -2.27
N LYS A 135 15.44 -18.61 -1.64
CA LYS A 135 14.68 -19.80 -2.07
C LYS A 135 14.04 -19.57 -3.45
N GLU A 136 13.42 -18.43 -3.69
CA GLU A 136 12.89 -18.07 -5.02
C GLU A 136 13.97 -18.14 -6.10
N LYS A 137 15.14 -17.55 -5.84
CA LYS A 137 16.26 -17.57 -6.76
C LYS A 137 16.81 -18.97 -7.04
N ALA A 138 16.86 -19.81 -6.00
CA ALA A 138 17.40 -21.18 -6.11
C ALA A 138 16.46 -22.13 -6.84
N LEU A 139 15.15 -22.02 -6.62
CA LEU A 139 14.14 -22.95 -7.12
C LEU A 139 13.50 -22.47 -8.44
N GLY A 140 13.47 -21.14 -8.70
CA GLY A 140 12.87 -20.57 -9.89
C GLY A 140 11.43 -21.07 -10.12
N ASP A 141 11.15 -21.59 -11.30
CA ASP A 141 9.83 -22.13 -11.67
C ASP A 141 9.41 -23.39 -10.90
N GLN A 142 10.31 -23.99 -10.13
CA GLN A 142 10.02 -25.15 -9.28
C GLN A 142 9.57 -24.76 -7.87
N LEU A 143 9.61 -23.46 -7.53
CA LEU A 143 9.15 -22.99 -6.23
C LEU A 143 7.68 -23.34 -6.01
N THR A 144 7.38 -23.82 -4.82
CA THR A 144 6.00 -24.04 -4.36
C THR A 144 5.73 -23.26 -3.08
N PHE A 145 4.47 -23.05 -2.74
CA PHE A 145 4.11 -22.39 -1.49
C PHE A 145 4.63 -23.14 -0.26
N ALA A 146 4.77 -24.47 -0.34
CA ALA A 146 5.31 -25.28 0.76
C ALA A 146 6.77 -24.93 1.11
N ASP A 147 7.55 -24.49 0.12
CA ASP A 147 8.96 -24.14 0.31
C ASP A 147 9.16 -22.84 1.11
N ILE A 148 8.16 -21.97 1.12
CA ILE A 148 8.20 -20.64 1.74
C ILE A 148 7.18 -20.45 2.86
N VAL A 149 6.44 -21.49 3.22
CA VAL A 149 5.33 -21.42 4.18
C VAL A 149 5.75 -20.85 5.54
N ASP A 150 6.96 -21.14 5.99
CA ASP A 150 7.49 -20.68 7.28
C ASP A 150 7.75 -19.17 7.32
N GLU A 151 8.03 -18.55 6.17
CA GLU A 151 8.25 -17.12 6.04
C GLU A 151 6.97 -16.31 5.83
N VAL A 152 5.85 -16.95 5.42
CA VAL A 152 4.64 -16.23 5.04
C VAL A 152 3.40 -16.62 5.84
N ALA A 153 3.29 -17.84 6.35
CA ALA A 153 2.09 -18.32 7.02
C ALA A 153 2.16 -18.18 8.55
N GLY A 154 1.12 -17.57 9.14
CA GLY A 154 1.00 -17.46 10.60
C GLY A 154 2.00 -16.50 11.27
N VAL A 155 2.71 -15.69 10.50
CA VAL A 155 3.78 -14.80 11.00
C VAL A 155 3.26 -13.45 11.50
N TYR A 156 2.12 -12.97 11.00
CA TYR A 156 1.57 -11.66 11.33
C TYR A 156 1.37 -11.41 12.84
N PRO A 157 0.81 -12.33 13.64
CA PRO A 157 0.69 -12.11 15.09
C PRO A 157 2.04 -11.89 15.76
N LYS A 158 3.07 -12.65 15.38
CA LYS A 158 4.43 -12.53 15.94
C LYS A 158 5.04 -11.17 15.62
N ILE A 159 4.80 -10.63 14.42
CA ILE A 159 5.31 -9.33 13.99
C ILE A 159 4.45 -8.22 14.59
N MET A 160 3.14 -8.24 14.31
CA MET A 160 2.25 -7.12 14.62
C MET A 160 1.96 -6.97 16.11
N HIS A 161 1.93 -8.06 16.90
CA HIS A 161 1.60 -7.99 18.32
C HIS A 161 2.80 -8.25 19.25
N GLU A 162 3.75 -9.12 18.84
CA GLU A 162 4.90 -9.47 19.67
C GLU A 162 6.16 -8.66 19.29
N GLY A 163 6.17 -7.99 18.13
CA GLY A 163 7.29 -7.18 17.67
C GLY A 163 8.51 -7.96 17.20
N THR A 164 8.35 -9.25 16.87
CA THR A 164 9.41 -10.12 16.35
C THR A 164 9.56 -9.88 14.85
N MET A 165 10.33 -8.86 14.45
CA MET A 165 10.35 -8.30 13.11
C MET A 165 10.82 -9.28 12.03
N ASP A 166 11.70 -10.23 12.36
CA ASP A 166 12.25 -11.25 11.43
C ASP A 166 11.49 -12.59 11.47
N ALA A 167 10.30 -12.61 12.08
CA ALA A 167 9.48 -13.83 12.14
C ALA A 167 8.90 -14.23 10.78
N GLY A 168 8.87 -13.33 9.81
CA GLY A 168 8.36 -13.59 8.46
C GLY A 168 8.14 -12.31 7.65
N ALA A 169 7.54 -12.48 6.47
CA ALA A 169 7.17 -11.40 5.59
C ALA A 169 5.92 -10.65 6.12
N TRP A 170 5.90 -9.33 5.98
CA TRP A 170 4.75 -8.49 6.33
C TRP A 170 4.59 -7.33 5.35
N SER A 171 3.35 -7.06 4.99
CA SER A 171 3.01 -6.08 3.95
C SER A 171 3.41 -4.67 4.35
N CYS A 172 4.16 -4.00 3.49
CA CYS A 172 4.55 -2.59 3.64
C CYS A 172 4.68 -1.94 2.26
N GLY A 173 4.08 -0.77 2.07
CA GLY A 173 4.17 -0.02 0.81
C GLY A 173 5.46 0.79 0.70
N MET A 174 5.84 1.12 -0.55
CA MET A 174 6.99 2.00 -0.82
C MET A 174 6.87 3.36 -0.13
N VAL A 175 5.67 3.75 0.20
CA VAL A 175 5.35 5.00 0.92
C VAL A 175 6.00 5.09 2.30
N ALA A 176 6.54 4.00 2.86
CA ALA A 176 7.36 4.03 4.07
C ALA A 176 8.46 5.10 4.00
N GLY A 177 9.09 5.29 2.82
CA GLY A 177 10.10 6.34 2.60
C GLY A 177 9.59 7.79 2.74
N LEU A 178 8.29 8.00 2.89
CA LEU A 178 7.68 9.32 3.16
C LEU A 178 7.14 9.44 4.60
N VAL A 179 7.24 8.37 5.40
CA VAL A 179 6.72 8.32 6.77
C VAL A 179 7.88 8.53 7.75
N ASN A 180 7.86 9.65 8.47
CA ASN A 180 8.96 10.07 9.35
C ASN A 180 8.54 10.36 10.79
N ASP A 181 7.28 10.08 11.15
CA ASP A 181 6.71 10.32 12.48
C ASP A 181 5.61 9.31 12.84
N ILE A 182 5.21 9.31 14.12
CA ILE A 182 4.15 8.45 14.67
C ILE A 182 3.14 9.33 15.41
N PRO A 183 2.31 10.12 14.69
CA PRO A 183 1.29 10.97 15.28
C PRO A 183 0.06 10.15 15.73
N THR A 184 -0.87 10.81 16.41
CA THR A 184 -2.24 10.28 16.52
C THR A 184 -2.93 10.31 15.15
N VAL A 185 -3.96 9.47 14.95
CA VAL A 185 -4.77 9.51 13.72
C VAL A 185 -5.39 10.90 13.53
N LYS A 186 -5.82 11.54 14.62
CA LYS A 186 -6.40 12.88 14.54
C LYS A 186 -5.39 13.91 14.01
N GLU A 187 -4.19 13.96 14.61
CA GLU A 187 -3.12 14.85 14.17
C GLU A 187 -2.74 14.60 12.70
N LEU A 188 -2.64 13.34 12.30
CA LEU A 188 -2.33 12.96 10.92
C LEU A 188 -3.38 13.51 9.94
N ILE A 189 -4.67 13.31 10.23
CA ILE A 189 -5.75 13.76 9.35
C ILE A 189 -5.82 15.29 9.31
N ASP A 190 -5.76 15.95 10.47
CA ASP A 190 -5.77 17.41 10.54
C ASP A 190 -4.60 18.02 9.72
N THR A 191 -3.38 17.47 9.89
CA THR A 191 -2.19 17.92 9.13
C THR A 191 -2.39 17.72 7.62
N ILE A 192 -2.88 16.55 7.20
CA ILE A 192 -3.12 16.27 5.78
C ILE A 192 -4.10 17.28 5.18
N MET A 193 -5.19 17.58 5.88
CA MET A 193 -6.22 18.50 5.38
C MET A 193 -5.70 19.96 5.33
N ASP A 194 -5.04 20.43 6.40
CA ASP A 194 -4.49 21.79 6.47
C ASP A 194 -3.41 22.01 5.39
N GLU A 195 -2.52 21.05 5.21
CA GLU A 195 -1.48 21.10 4.18
C GLU A 195 -2.05 20.99 2.76
N ALA A 196 -3.11 20.19 2.55
CA ALA A 196 -3.79 20.11 1.25
C ALA A 196 -4.40 21.45 0.86
N ASP A 197 -5.08 22.13 1.79
CA ASP A 197 -5.59 23.48 1.58
C ASP A 197 -4.46 24.46 1.25
N ALA A 198 -3.32 24.36 1.92
CA ALA A 198 -2.16 25.20 1.65
C ALA A 198 -1.54 24.93 0.26
N ILE A 199 -1.47 23.67 -0.17
CA ILE A 199 -1.01 23.32 -1.52
C ILE A 199 -1.93 23.93 -2.57
N ILE A 200 -3.24 23.73 -2.42
CA ILE A 200 -4.25 24.23 -3.38
C ILE A 200 -4.23 25.76 -3.44
N SER A 201 -4.31 26.42 -2.27
CA SER A 201 -4.48 27.88 -2.20
C SER A 201 -3.21 28.68 -2.51
N LYS A 202 -2.03 28.14 -2.21
CA LYS A 202 -0.76 28.89 -2.36
C LYS A 202 0.09 28.41 -3.54
N ARG A 203 0.08 27.12 -3.85
CA ARG A 203 0.94 26.55 -4.89
C ARG A 203 0.23 26.40 -6.22
N LEU A 204 -1.03 25.90 -6.21
CA LEU A 204 -1.77 25.60 -7.42
C LEU A 204 -2.65 26.76 -7.90
N SER A 205 -3.01 27.71 -7.04
CA SER A 205 -3.81 28.89 -7.42
C SER A 205 -3.11 29.85 -8.39
N ASN A 206 -1.83 29.63 -8.69
CA ASN A 206 -1.06 30.48 -9.62
C ASN A 206 -1.00 29.89 -11.04
N PHE A 207 -1.73 28.81 -11.30
CA PHE A 207 -1.96 28.24 -12.61
C PHE A 207 -3.38 28.59 -13.07
#